data_b2ef85f7c5d6a49622dcf13e8e927fb9
#
_entry.id   b2ef85f7c5d6a49622dcf13e8e927fb9
#
_cell.length_a   1.000
_cell.length_b   1.000
_cell.length_c   1.000
_cell.angle_alpha   90.00
_cell.angle_beta   90.00
_cell.angle_gamma   90.00
#
_symmetry.space_group_name_H-M   'P 1'
#
loop_
_entity.id
_entity.type
_entity.pdbx_description
1 polymer ?
#
loop_
_entity_poly.entity_id
_entity_poly.type
_entity_poly.pdbx_seq_one_letter_code
_entity_poly.pdbx_strand_id
1 'polypeptide(L)'
;MRKVIFLAAAVAAAAAATPALANEGRVDLHGGIVWAGGESEGTAGVAAGYDWDLGTGGFVGVEGSADKILVDGSDVYFGLSGRIGAKVAGDKGKLYALAGYTFGEGEDSPHAGVGYEHRLGSNVYGKVEYRHFFVDDFKDLNAAVVGVGIRF
;
A
#
# COMPACT_ATOMS: atom_id res chain seq x y z
N MET A 1 -18.03 -6.00 13.04
CA MET A 1 -17.40 -7.34 12.90
C MET A 1 -17.52 -7.95 11.49
N ARG A 2 -18.62 -7.77 10.76
CA ARG A 2 -18.75 -8.33 9.39
C ARG A 2 -17.79 -7.74 8.34
N LYS A 3 -17.46 -6.46 8.42
CA LYS A 3 -16.56 -5.76 7.46
C LYS A 3 -15.09 -6.21 7.56
N VAL A 4 -14.62 -6.57 8.76
CA VAL A 4 -13.26 -7.06 8.99
C VAL A 4 -13.04 -8.46 8.41
N ILE A 5 -14.09 -9.30 8.39
CA ILE A 5 -14.04 -10.67 7.87
C ILE A 5 -13.87 -10.66 6.33
N PHE A 6 -14.45 -9.68 5.62
CA PHE A 6 -14.30 -9.58 4.16
C PHE A 6 -12.89 -9.16 3.74
N LEU A 7 -12.22 -8.32 4.54
CA LEU A 7 -10.86 -7.90 4.24
C LEU A 7 -9.85 -9.02 4.49
N ALA A 8 -10.02 -9.76 5.59
CA ALA A 8 -9.20 -10.94 5.87
C ALA A 8 -9.37 -12.02 4.77
N ALA A 9 -10.57 -12.18 4.21
CA ALA A 9 -10.83 -13.08 3.09
C ALA A 9 -10.21 -12.60 1.77
N ALA A 10 -10.16 -11.30 1.50
CA ALA A 10 -9.52 -10.73 0.32
C ALA A 10 -7.99 -10.87 0.38
N VAL A 11 -7.39 -10.67 1.56
CA VAL A 11 -5.95 -10.90 1.81
C VAL A 11 -5.61 -12.39 1.65
N ALA A 12 -6.45 -13.28 2.16
CA ALA A 12 -6.26 -14.72 2.02
C ALA A 12 -6.43 -15.20 0.56
N ALA A 13 -7.32 -14.60 -0.20
CA ALA A 13 -7.52 -14.92 -1.62
C ALA A 13 -6.35 -14.46 -2.50
N ALA A 14 -5.73 -13.33 -2.19
CA ALA A 14 -4.51 -12.86 -2.86
C ALA A 14 -3.32 -13.80 -2.56
N ALA A 15 -3.26 -14.38 -1.37
CA ALA A 15 -2.23 -15.34 -0.98
C ALA A 15 -2.38 -16.72 -1.65
N ALA A 16 -3.58 -17.07 -2.12
CA ALA A 16 -3.85 -18.36 -2.75
C ALA A 16 -3.65 -18.36 -4.28
N ALA A 17 -3.35 -17.22 -4.90
CA ALA A 17 -3.04 -17.13 -6.32
C ALA A 17 -1.65 -17.72 -6.57
N THR A 18 -1.60 -18.94 -7.12
CA THR A 18 -0.34 -19.58 -7.54
C THR A 18 0.33 -18.76 -8.63
N PRO A 19 1.63 -18.46 -8.51
CA PRO A 19 2.35 -17.64 -9.49
C PRO A 19 2.50 -18.43 -10.81
N ALA A 20 1.78 -18.01 -11.83
CA ALA A 20 2.10 -18.34 -13.19
C ALA A 20 3.03 -17.27 -13.76
N LEU A 21 4.31 -17.60 -13.88
CA LEU A 21 5.36 -16.85 -14.61
C LEU A 21 5.51 -15.37 -14.25
N ALA A 22 6.50 -15.05 -13.41
CA ALA A 22 7.00 -13.72 -13.08
C ALA A 22 6.01 -12.75 -12.35
N ASN A 23 4.86 -13.26 -11.93
CA ASN A 23 3.89 -12.53 -11.13
C ASN A 23 4.21 -12.70 -9.63
N GLU A 24 3.87 -11.71 -8.82
CA GLU A 24 4.26 -11.70 -7.41
C GLU A 24 3.10 -11.26 -6.52
N GLY A 25 2.69 -12.14 -5.61
CA GLY A 25 1.84 -11.78 -4.49
C GLY A 25 2.68 -11.15 -3.35
N ARG A 26 2.12 -10.20 -2.62
CA ARG A 26 2.80 -9.55 -1.51
C ARG A 26 1.86 -9.15 -0.39
N VAL A 27 2.39 -9.16 0.82
CA VAL A 27 1.71 -8.67 2.03
C VAL A 27 2.74 -7.91 2.85
N ASP A 28 2.37 -6.78 3.40
CA ASP A 28 3.23 -5.99 4.28
C ASP A 28 2.51 -5.40 5.49
N LEU A 29 3.32 -5.10 6.49
CA LEU A 29 2.98 -4.24 7.62
C LEU A 29 3.77 -2.95 7.46
N HIS A 30 3.12 -1.82 7.70
CA HIS A 30 3.77 -0.53 7.61
C HIS A 30 3.30 0.43 8.70
N GLY A 31 4.11 1.43 8.96
CA GLY A 31 3.81 2.51 9.87
C GLY A 31 4.58 3.76 9.51
N GLY A 32 4.13 4.89 9.99
CA GLY A 32 4.74 6.17 9.67
C GLY A 32 3.98 7.35 10.25
N ILE A 33 3.97 8.42 9.51
CA ILE A 33 3.30 9.66 9.88
C ILE A 33 2.33 10.11 8.78
N VAL A 34 1.23 10.70 9.20
CA VAL A 34 0.32 11.48 8.38
C VAL A 34 0.36 12.93 8.83
N TRP A 35 0.26 13.89 7.89
CA TRP A 35 0.25 15.30 8.24
C TRP A 35 -0.64 16.11 7.32
N ALA A 36 -1.30 17.12 7.92
CA ALA A 36 -2.11 18.11 7.23
C ALA A 36 -2.05 19.42 8.01
N GLY A 37 -1.89 20.54 7.31
CA GLY A 37 -2.02 21.87 7.91
C GLY A 37 -1.05 22.23 9.05
N GLY A 38 0.06 21.48 9.20
CA GLY A 38 1.06 21.70 10.25
C GLY A 38 0.90 20.80 11.49
N GLU A 39 -0.11 19.93 11.50
CA GLU A 39 -0.29 18.87 12.50
C GLU A 39 0.17 17.54 11.91
N SER A 40 0.70 16.65 12.72
CA SER A 40 1.16 15.32 12.32
C SER A 40 0.80 14.28 13.36
N GLU A 41 0.37 13.10 12.88
CA GLU A 41 -0.03 11.97 13.70
C GLU A 41 0.63 10.69 13.20
N GLY A 42 0.77 9.72 14.09
CA GLY A 42 1.24 8.40 13.73
C GLY A 42 0.19 7.63 12.92
N THR A 43 0.64 6.76 12.03
CA THR A 43 -0.23 5.80 11.33
C THR A 43 0.40 4.42 11.30
N ALA A 44 -0.44 3.39 11.29
CA ALA A 44 -0.02 2.01 11.09
C ALA A 44 -1.06 1.28 10.25
N GLY A 45 -0.61 0.33 9.45
CA GLY A 45 -1.49 -0.40 8.55
C GLY A 45 -0.90 -1.70 8.03
N VAL A 46 -1.73 -2.36 7.24
CA VAL A 46 -1.40 -3.57 6.49
C VAL A 46 -1.78 -3.39 5.04
N ALA A 47 -1.02 -3.97 4.13
CA ALA A 47 -1.38 -3.99 2.72
C ALA A 47 -1.16 -5.39 2.13
N ALA A 48 -1.95 -5.70 1.11
CA ALA A 48 -1.79 -6.88 0.29
C ALA A 48 -1.97 -6.50 -1.17
N GLY A 49 -1.18 -7.08 -2.05
CA GLY A 49 -1.22 -6.77 -3.46
C GLY A 49 -0.71 -7.87 -4.35
N TYR A 50 -0.87 -7.64 -5.63
CA TYR A 50 -0.41 -8.53 -6.67
C TYR A 50 0.17 -7.73 -7.83
N ASP A 51 1.37 -8.10 -8.25
CA ASP A 51 2.09 -7.46 -9.35
C ASP A 51 2.22 -8.42 -10.53
N TRP A 52 1.93 -7.92 -11.72
CA TRP A 52 2.15 -8.59 -13.01
C TRP A 52 3.39 -8.01 -13.68
N ASP A 53 4.34 -8.86 -13.99
CA ASP A 53 5.57 -8.50 -14.69
C ASP A 53 5.27 -8.24 -16.18
N LEU A 54 5.73 -7.13 -16.70
CA LEU A 54 5.57 -6.76 -18.12
C LEU A 54 6.74 -7.23 -19.01
N GLY A 55 7.68 -8.00 -18.47
CA GLY A 55 8.77 -8.63 -19.22
C GLY A 55 9.96 -7.74 -19.60
N THR A 56 9.85 -6.42 -19.47
CA THR A 56 10.91 -5.44 -19.80
C THR A 56 11.47 -4.74 -18.56
N GLY A 57 11.36 -5.39 -17.40
CA GLY A 57 11.72 -4.78 -16.12
C GLY A 57 10.63 -3.87 -15.54
N GLY A 58 9.54 -3.65 -16.28
CA GLY A 58 8.34 -2.96 -15.78
C GLY A 58 7.35 -3.92 -15.13
N PHE A 59 6.46 -3.39 -14.32
CA PHE A 59 5.33 -4.12 -13.74
C PHE A 59 4.11 -3.22 -13.57
N VAL A 60 2.94 -3.83 -13.50
CA VAL A 60 1.70 -3.22 -13.03
C VAL A 60 1.13 -4.06 -11.91
N GLY A 61 0.33 -3.47 -11.04
CA GLY A 61 -0.22 -4.21 -9.93
C GLY A 61 -1.44 -3.56 -9.32
N VAL A 62 -2.04 -4.27 -8.38
CA VAL A 62 -3.13 -3.78 -7.53
C VAL A 62 -2.75 -3.98 -6.07
N GLU A 63 -3.27 -3.10 -5.21
CA GLU A 63 -3.02 -3.14 -3.77
C GLU A 63 -4.30 -2.78 -3.02
N GLY A 64 -4.62 -3.58 -2.01
CA GLY A 64 -5.58 -3.21 -0.98
C GLY A 64 -4.86 -2.93 0.33
N SER A 65 -5.26 -1.89 1.05
CA SER A 65 -4.71 -1.55 2.37
C SER A 65 -5.79 -1.34 3.42
N ALA A 66 -5.39 -1.49 4.67
CA ALA A 66 -6.18 -1.10 5.83
C ALA A 66 -5.25 -0.34 6.79
N ASP A 67 -5.54 0.93 6.98
CA ASP A 67 -4.71 1.88 7.69
C ASP A 67 -5.48 2.49 8.85
N LYS A 68 -4.80 2.78 9.95
CA LYS A 68 -5.36 3.48 11.09
C LYS A 68 -4.44 4.61 11.51
N ILE A 69 -5.00 5.81 11.69
CA ILE A 69 -4.32 6.93 12.35
C ILE A 69 -4.34 6.66 13.86
N LEU A 70 -3.20 6.82 14.51
CA LEU A 70 -3.00 6.45 15.92
C LEU A 70 -3.42 7.57 16.87
N VAL A 71 -4.67 8.01 16.72
CA VAL A 71 -5.34 8.95 17.63
C VAL A 71 -6.58 8.30 18.20
N ASP A 72 -6.99 8.73 19.39
CA ASP A 72 -8.19 8.23 20.04
C ASP A 72 -9.43 8.55 19.21
N GLY A 73 -10.27 7.53 18.99
CA GLY A 73 -11.50 7.65 18.22
C GLY A 73 -11.33 7.60 16.70
N SER A 74 -10.12 7.38 16.19
CA SER A 74 -9.92 7.18 14.74
C SER A 74 -10.40 5.80 14.29
N ASP A 75 -11.05 5.77 13.15
CA ASP A 75 -11.49 4.55 12.48
C ASP A 75 -10.41 3.95 11.57
N VAL A 76 -10.69 2.75 11.05
CA VAL A 76 -9.84 2.10 10.05
C VAL A 76 -10.26 2.59 8.66
N TYR A 77 -9.29 3.04 7.89
CA TYR A 77 -9.44 3.44 6.48
C TYR A 77 -9.01 2.29 5.58
N PHE A 78 -9.75 2.07 4.51
CA PHE A 78 -9.45 1.05 3.52
C PHE A 78 -9.03 1.71 2.21
N GLY A 79 -7.91 1.27 1.65
CA GLY A 79 -7.39 1.75 0.38
C GLY A 79 -7.50 0.70 -0.71
N LEU A 80 -7.77 1.14 -1.94
CA LEU A 80 -7.63 0.33 -3.15
C LEU A 80 -6.84 1.15 -4.17
N SER A 81 -5.72 0.61 -4.62
CA SER A 81 -4.79 1.30 -5.51
C SER A 81 -4.39 0.43 -6.69
N GLY A 82 -4.23 1.06 -7.84
CA GLY A 82 -3.42 0.53 -8.93
C GLY A 82 -1.99 1.04 -8.79
N ARG A 83 -1.00 0.24 -9.18
CA ARG A 83 0.40 0.65 -9.16
C ARG A 83 1.12 0.26 -10.46
N ILE A 84 2.07 1.08 -10.85
CA ILE A 84 2.94 0.85 -11.99
C ILE A 84 4.37 1.22 -11.63
N GLY A 85 5.33 0.46 -12.10
CA GLY A 85 6.72 0.72 -11.76
C GLY A 85 7.72 -0.06 -12.57
N ALA A 86 8.96 0.04 -12.12
CA ALA A 86 10.10 -0.64 -12.74
C ALA A 86 10.96 -1.33 -11.69
N LYS A 87 11.52 -2.47 -12.08
CA LYS A 87 12.57 -3.14 -11.33
C LYS A 87 13.89 -2.38 -11.53
N VAL A 88 14.58 -2.14 -10.44
CA VAL A 88 15.83 -1.37 -10.39
C VAL A 88 16.88 -2.13 -9.56
N ALA A 89 18.12 -1.65 -9.55
CA ALA A 89 19.19 -2.24 -8.74
C ALA A 89 19.39 -3.74 -8.99
N GLY A 90 19.33 -4.19 -10.25
CA GLY A 90 19.51 -5.60 -10.62
C GLY A 90 18.41 -6.51 -10.06
N ASP A 91 17.15 -6.08 -10.17
CA ASP A 91 15.93 -6.75 -9.67
C ASP A 91 15.83 -6.85 -8.14
N LYS A 92 16.71 -6.17 -7.40
CA LYS A 92 16.61 -6.09 -5.93
C LYS A 92 15.65 -5.02 -5.45
N GLY A 93 15.40 -4.00 -6.27
CA GLY A 93 14.51 -2.88 -5.98
C GLY A 93 13.33 -2.79 -6.95
N LYS A 94 12.25 -2.18 -6.49
CA LYS A 94 11.10 -1.77 -7.30
C LYS A 94 10.80 -0.31 -6.99
N LEU A 95 10.86 0.55 -7.99
CA LEU A 95 10.39 1.93 -7.91
C LEU A 95 9.01 1.99 -8.55
N TYR A 96 8.03 2.59 -7.87
CA TYR A 96 6.66 2.62 -8.37
C TYR A 96 5.93 3.92 -8.05
N ALA A 97 4.93 4.20 -8.88
CA ALA A 97 3.86 5.14 -8.61
C ALA A 97 2.57 4.36 -8.34
N LEU A 98 1.69 4.92 -7.54
CA LEU A 98 0.36 4.36 -7.25
C LEU A 98 -0.69 5.46 -7.30
N ALA A 99 -1.91 5.07 -7.62
CA ALA A 99 -3.09 5.92 -7.50
C ALA A 99 -4.32 5.06 -7.20
N GLY A 100 -5.26 5.62 -6.46
CA GLY A 100 -6.45 4.91 -6.05
C GLY A 100 -7.42 5.74 -5.22
N TYR A 101 -8.22 5.02 -4.43
CA TYR A 101 -9.20 5.60 -3.54
C TYR A 101 -9.05 5.02 -2.14
N THR A 102 -9.26 5.88 -1.14
CA THR A 102 -9.34 5.52 0.26
C THR A 102 -10.78 5.72 0.72
N PHE A 103 -11.29 4.72 1.41
CA PHE A 103 -12.66 4.64 1.93
C PHE A 103 -12.60 4.64 3.45
N GLY A 104 -13.39 5.50 4.10
CA GLY A 104 -13.45 5.56 5.57
C GLY A 104 -14.74 6.17 6.06
N GLU A 105 -14.89 6.32 7.39
CA GLU A 105 -16.01 7.09 7.92
C GLU A 105 -15.77 8.59 7.69
N GLY A 106 -16.57 9.17 6.81
CA GLY A 106 -16.60 10.59 6.54
C GLY A 106 -16.56 10.89 5.05
N GLU A 107 -15.46 10.69 4.37
CA GLU A 107 -15.32 10.98 2.94
C GLU A 107 -14.37 10.00 2.25
N ASP A 108 -14.78 9.57 1.07
CA ASP A 108 -13.91 8.83 0.18
C ASP A 108 -12.96 9.81 -0.51
N SER A 109 -11.67 9.53 -0.48
CA SER A 109 -10.67 10.44 -1.03
C SER A 109 -9.82 9.74 -2.09
N PRO A 110 -9.64 10.34 -3.28
CA PRO A 110 -8.62 9.88 -4.20
C PRO A 110 -7.24 10.11 -3.59
N HIS A 111 -6.31 9.22 -3.91
CA HIS A 111 -4.92 9.37 -3.50
C HIS A 111 -3.97 9.00 -4.63
N ALA A 112 -2.77 9.58 -4.58
CA ALA A 112 -1.65 9.21 -5.43
C ALA A 112 -0.37 9.20 -4.62
N GLY A 113 0.61 8.41 -5.04
CA GLY A 113 1.85 8.29 -4.32
C GLY A 113 2.96 7.67 -5.12
N VAL A 114 4.11 7.60 -4.48
CA VAL A 114 5.32 6.94 -5.00
C VAL A 114 5.96 6.13 -3.89
N GLY A 115 6.62 5.06 -4.27
CA GLY A 115 7.29 4.20 -3.30
C GLY A 115 8.47 3.46 -3.90
N TYR A 116 9.27 2.94 -2.98
CA TYR A 116 10.40 2.08 -3.28
C TYR A 116 10.38 0.86 -2.38
N GLU A 117 10.52 -0.30 -2.96
CA GLU A 117 10.70 -1.57 -2.28
C GLU A 117 12.11 -2.09 -2.51
N HIS A 118 12.73 -2.64 -1.48
CA HIS A 118 14.04 -3.28 -1.55
C HIS A 118 13.98 -4.69 -0.99
N ARG A 119 14.49 -5.65 -1.76
CA ARG A 119 14.59 -7.06 -1.34
C ARG A 119 15.66 -7.19 -0.25
N LEU A 120 15.25 -7.62 0.93
CA LEU A 120 16.13 -7.86 2.08
C LEU A 120 16.57 -9.32 2.19
N GLY A 121 15.85 -10.23 1.54
CA GLY A 121 16.10 -11.66 1.55
C GLY A 121 15.40 -12.36 0.39
N SER A 122 15.23 -13.67 0.47
CA SER A 122 14.57 -14.45 -0.58
C SER A 122 13.13 -13.99 -0.82
N ASN A 123 12.37 -13.82 0.26
CA ASN A 123 10.95 -13.50 0.25
C ASN A 123 10.60 -12.23 1.03
N VAL A 124 11.58 -11.62 1.72
CA VAL A 124 11.36 -10.44 2.56
C VAL A 124 11.78 -9.19 1.81
N TYR A 125 10.99 -8.13 1.93
CA TYR A 125 11.31 -6.80 1.42
C TYR A 125 11.01 -5.72 2.46
N GLY A 126 11.74 -4.60 2.35
CA GLY A 126 11.41 -3.36 3.01
C GLY A 126 10.82 -2.38 2.02
N LYS A 127 9.92 -1.50 2.45
CA LYS A 127 9.37 -0.43 1.62
C LYS A 127 9.45 0.92 2.30
N VAL A 128 9.55 1.96 1.48
CA VAL A 128 9.26 3.34 1.84
C VAL A 128 8.25 3.88 0.85
N GLU A 129 7.25 4.61 1.31
CA GLU A 129 6.18 5.08 0.45
C GLU A 129 5.68 6.44 0.93
N TYR A 130 5.40 7.31 -0.02
CA TYR A 130 4.73 8.60 0.18
C TYR A 130 3.39 8.56 -0.54
N ARG A 131 2.32 9.00 0.15
CA ARG A 131 0.97 9.18 -0.41
C ARG A 131 0.47 10.59 -0.15
N HIS A 132 -0.19 11.13 -1.14
CA HIS A 132 -0.93 12.38 -1.09
C HIS A 132 -2.42 12.05 -1.29
N PHE A 133 -3.25 12.52 -0.36
CA PHE A 133 -4.70 12.33 -0.39
C PHE A 133 -5.35 13.65 -0.76
N PHE A 134 -6.16 13.65 -1.80
CA PHE A 134 -6.90 14.82 -2.27
C PHE A 134 -8.23 14.89 -1.53
N VAL A 135 -8.32 15.76 -0.55
CA VAL A 135 -9.50 15.91 0.30
C VAL A 135 -10.24 17.17 -0.10
N ASP A 136 -11.49 17.02 -0.59
CA ASP A 136 -12.34 18.14 -0.91
C ASP A 136 -12.71 18.91 0.37
N ASP A 137 -12.74 20.25 0.30
CA ASP A 137 -13.10 21.18 1.39
C ASP A 137 -12.17 21.21 2.63
N PHE A 138 -11.11 20.40 2.67
CA PHE A 138 -10.11 20.39 3.73
C PHE A 138 -8.68 20.56 3.19
N LYS A 139 -7.71 20.68 4.08
CA LYS A 139 -6.30 20.65 3.69
C LYS A 139 -5.91 19.24 3.27
N ASP A 140 -5.23 19.13 2.14
CA ASP A 140 -4.70 17.86 1.66
C ASP A 140 -3.89 17.14 2.74
N LEU A 141 -4.14 15.84 2.85
CA LEU A 141 -3.45 14.97 3.78
C LEU A 141 -2.28 14.29 3.08
N ASN A 142 -1.17 14.20 3.77
CA ASN A 142 0.03 13.52 3.28
C ASN A 142 0.39 12.39 4.23
N ALA A 143 0.97 11.32 3.71
CA ALA A 143 1.51 10.23 4.52
C ALA A 143 2.89 9.81 4.02
N ALA A 144 3.77 9.52 4.96
CA ALA A 144 5.04 8.86 4.70
C ALA A 144 5.14 7.63 5.60
N VAL A 145 5.31 6.47 4.99
CA VAL A 145 5.34 5.20 5.71
C VAL A 145 6.58 4.39 5.35
N VAL A 146 7.03 3.60 6.29
CA VAL A 146 8.01 2.53 6.08
C VAL A 146 7.37 1.21 6.45
N GLY A 147 7.77 0.14 5.79
CA GLY A 147 7.17 -1.16 6.03
C GLY A 147 8.11 -2.31 5.75
N VAL A 148 7.69 -3.47 6.19
CA VAL A 148 8.33 -4.74 5.89
C VAL A 148 7.27 -5.74 5.46
N GLY A 149 7.58 -6.52 4.45
CA GLY A 149 6.63 -7.47 3.88
C GLY A 149 7.29 -8.73 3.36
N ILE A 150 6.43 -9.64 2.98
CA ILE A 150 6.79 -10.88 2.29
C ILE A 150 6.19 -10.89 0.89
N ARG A 151 6.91 -11.53 -0.03
CA ARG A 151 6.48 -11.79 -1.40
C ARG A 151 6.52 -13.29 -1.69
N PHE A 152 5.63 -13.75 -2.55
CA PHE A 152 5.47 -15.17 -2.91
C PHE A 152 4.90 -15.32 -4.32
#